data_2840c7362dfaa37fb60746fc4b91b879
#
_entry.id   2840c7362dfaa37fb60746fc4b91b879
#
_cell.length_a   1.000
_cell.length_b   1.000
_cell.length_c   1.000
_cell.angle_alpha   90.00
_cell.angle_beta   90.00
_cell.angle_gamma   90.00
#
_symmetry.space_group_name_H-M   'P 1'
#
loop_
_entity.id
_entity.type
_entity.pdbx_description
1 polymer ?
#
loop_
_entity_poly.entity_id
_entity_poly.type
_entity_poly.pdbx_seq_one_letter_code
_entity_poly.pdbx_strand_id
1 'polypeptide(L)'
;LGDVYKRQGMTCPNRDGTLGTGGCIFCSHGGSGDFAEPAHTSVTEQIEAAKARVANKIKDGKYVAYFQSYTNTYAPVSYLEPLFSEAIAHPDVAALSIGTRPDCLPPDVLELLARLNRRKPVWVELGLQTIHEESAARIQRGYSLPVFENAVRELKAAGLTVIVHVILGLPDETKAQMLDTVRYLADFQPAIDGIKLQLLHILRGTKLAELYEQAPFPVFSMDEYIELLIECIRLLPPDMVIHRISGDGPKKLLVAPEWSGNKRAFLNTFSKALRESGCFQGQDFTN
;
A
#
# COMPACT_ATOMS: atom_id res chain seq x y z
N LEU A 1 -14.96 -1.94 -9.11
CA LEU A 1 -14.17 -0.70 -9.02
C LEU A 1 -12.79 -0.92 -9.64
N GLY A 2 -12.28 0.05 -10.38
CA GLY A 2 -10.92 0.05 -10.91
C GLY A 2 -10.09 1.16 -10.29
N ASP A 3 -8.83 0.86 -9.95
CA ASP A 3 -7.91 1.88 -9.45
C ASP A 3 -7.33 2.69 -10.63
N VAL A 4 -7.37 4.01 -10.51
CA VAL A 4 -6.72 4.94 -11.43
C VAL A 4 -5.61 5.68 -10.68
N TYR A 5 -4.37 5.32 -10.98
CA TYR A 5 -3.18 5.78 -10.28
C TYR A 5 -2.82 7.23 -10.62
N LYS A 6 -2.45 8.03 -9.61
CA LYS A 6 -2.14 9.46 -9.70
C LYS A 6 -0.74 9.77 -9.20
N ARG A 7 -0.05 10.67 -9.91
CA ARG A 7 1.23 11.26 -9.49
C ARG A 7 1.10 12.79 -9.50
N GLN A 8 1.41 13.45 -8.36
CA GLN A 8 1.13 14.87 -8.17
C GLN A 8 2.35 15.69 -7.76
N GLY A 9 3.56 15.23 -8.09
CA GLY A 9 4.79 15.97 -7.78
C GLY A 9 5.16 16.01 -6.29
N MET A 10 4.44 15.26 -5.41
CA MET A 10 4.82 15.11 -4.01
C MET A 10 6.17 14.40 -3.89
N THR A 11 6.83 14.65 -2.76
CA THR A 11 8.05 13.95 -2.34
C THR A 11 7.80 13.10 -1.11
N CYS A 12 8.85 12.74 -0.40
CA CYS A 12 8.81 11.95 0.82
C CYS A 12 9.87 12.47 1.80
N PRO A 13 9.60 12.58 3.11
CA PRO A 13 10.59 13.00 4.11
C PRO A 13 11.89 12.16 4.09
N ASN A 14 11.81 10.89 3.67
CA ASN A 14 12.97 10.04 3.50
C ASN A 14 13.79 10.36 2.23
N ARG A 15 13.38 11.32 1.40
CA ARG A 15 14.02 11.63 0.11
C ARG A 15 14.44 13.08 -0.06
N ASP A 16 13.78 14.01 0.59
CA ASP A 16 14.03 15.45 0.42
C ASP A 16 15.04 16.05 1.41
N GLY A 17 15.61 15.20 2.25
CA GLY A 17 16.58 15.60 3.27
C GLY A 17 15.98 15.86 4.65
N THR A 18 14.67 15.82 4.82
CA THR A 18 14.01 16.02 6.13
C THR A 18 14.38 14.91 7.11
N LEU A 19 14.27 13.63 6.67
CA LEU A 19 14.69 12.46 7.44
C LEU A 19 15.84 11.72 6.74
N GLY A 20 15.96 11.82 5.43
CA GLY A 20 16.96 11.18 4.62
C GLY A 20 16.83 11.51 3.13
N THR A 21 17.81 11.10 2.33
CA THR A 21 17.84 11.38 0.89
C THR A 21 17.59 10.15 0.00
N GLY A 22 17.78 8.94 0.57
CA GLY A 22 17.73 7.68 -0.20
C GLY A 22 16.33 7.06 -0.33
N GLY A 23 15.39 7.42 0.54
CA GLY A 23 14.11 6.73 0.67
C GLY A 23 14.24 5.40 1.42
N CYS A 24 13.13 4.67 1.56
CA CYS A 24 13.17 3.29 2.02
C CYS A 24 13.96 2.43 1.03
N ILE A 25 14.74 1.45 1.52
CA ILE A 25 15.69 0.69 0.69
C ILE A 25 15.04 -0.05 -0.49
N PHE A 26 13.77 -0.41 -0.37
CA PHE A 26 12.98 -1.12 -1.39
C PHE A 26 12.26 -0.18 -2.38
N CYS A 27 12.23 1.13 -2.10
CA CYS A 27 11.41 2.07 -2.84
C CYS A 27 12.09 2.49 -4.14
N SER A 28 11.45 2.23 -5.30
CA SER A 28 11.93 2.64 -6.62
C SER A 28 12.05 4.16 -6.77
N HIS A 29 12.72 4.61 -7.81
CA HIS A 29 12.76 6.03 -8.19
C HIS A 29 11.36 6.64 -8.42
N GLY A 30 10.37 5.82 -8.78
CA GLY A 30 8.98 6.22 -8.95
C GLY A 30 8.20 6.41 -7.64
N GLY A 31 8.82 6.14 -6.47
CA GLY A 31 8.16 6.26 -5.18
C GLY A 31 6.93 5.34 -5.03
N SER A 32 7.04 4.08 -5.51
CA SER A 32 5.94 3.11 -5.63
C SER A 32 4.81 3.54 -6.61
N GLY A 33 5.03 4.56 -7.40
CA GLY A 33 4.10 5.09 -8.41
C GLY A 33 4.56 4.86 -9.84
N ASP A 34 5.28 3.76 -10.10
CA ASP A 34 5.84 3.44 -11.43
C ASP A 34 4.77 3.32 -12.54
N PHE A 35 3.52 3.09 -12.17
CA PHE A 35 2.37 3.00 -13.07
C PHE A 35 1.51 4.27 -13.12
N ALA A 36 1.86 5.31 -12.35
CA ALA A 36 1.10 6.55 -12.31
C ALA A 36 1.40 7.45 -13.52
N GLU A 37 0.40 8.24 -13.93
CA GLU A 37 0.55 9.22 -14.98
C GLU A 37 1.55 10.34 -14.60
N PRO A 38 2.18 10.99 -15.59
CA PRO A 38 3.06 12.13 -15.32
C PRO A 38 2.34 13.27 -14.58
N ALA A 39 3.06 13.92 -13.65
CA ALA A 39 2.51 14.94 -12.75
C ALA A 39 2.16 16.31 -13.45
N HIS A 40 2.53 16.49 -14.71
CA HIS A 40 2.31 17.74 -15.45
C HIS A 40 0.94 17.86 -16.09
N THR A 41 0.07 16.86 -15.96
CA THR A 41 -1.32 16.89 -16.43
C THR A 41 -2.28 17.11 -15.26
N SER A 42 -3.48 17.66 -15.54
CA SER A 42 -4.53 17.81 -14.53
C SER A 42 -4.95 16.45 -13.95
N VAL A 43 -5.58 16.46 -12.78
CA VAL A 43 -6.09 15.23 -12.16
C VAL A 43 -7.14 14.58 -13.07
N THR A 44 -7.99 15.37 -13.68
CA THR A 44 -9.03 14.90 -14.62
C THR A 44 -8.42 14.21 -15.84
N GLU A 45 -7.41 14.81 -16.47
CA GLU A 45 -6.70 14.20 -17.61
C GLU A 45 -6.03 12.88 -17.22
N GLN A 46 -5.42 12.82 -16.05
CA GLN A 46 -4.84 11.57 -15.53
C GLN A 46 -5.91 10.49 -15.29
N ILE A 47 -7.11 10.89 -14.80
CA ILE A 47 -8.23 9.96 -14.63
C ILE A 47 -8.66 9.41 -15.98
N GLU A 48 -8.88 10.26 -16.96
CA GLU A 48 -9.33 9.84 -18.29
C GLU A 48 -8.29 8.95 -19.01
N ALA A 49 -7.00 9.29 -18.94
CA ALA A 49 -5.93 8.46 -19.47
C ALA A 49 -5.86 7.07 -18.80
N ALA A 50 -5.99 7.02 -17.48
CA ALA A 50 -5.98 5.75 -16.75
C ALA A 50 -7.25 4.91 -17.04
N LYS A 51 -8.43 5.53 -17.18
CA LYS A 51 -9.67 4.86 -17.61
C LYS A 51 -9.50 4.22 -18.98
N ALA A 52 -8.92 4.94 -19.94
CA ALA A 52 -8.68 4.42 -21.29
C ALA A 52 -7.84 3.12 -21.29
N ARG A 53 -6.84 3.00 -20.39
CA ARG A 53 -6.02 1.78 -20.28
C ARG A 53 -6.78 0.56 -19.76
N VAL A 54 -7.81 0.76 -18.97
CA VAL A 54 -8.59 -0.33 -18.38
C VAL A 54 -9.96 -0.52 -19.02
N ALA A 55 -10.30 0.25 -20.04
CA ALA A 55 -11.60 0.24 -20.72
C ALA A 55 -12.01 -1.16 -21.23
N ASN A 56 -11.04 -1.98 -21.65
CA ASN A 56 -11.30 -3.35 -22.08
C ASN A 56 -11.66 -4.31 -20.93
N LYS A 57 -11.37 -3.93 -19.68
CA LYS A 57 -11.59 -4.74 -18.48
C LYS A 57 -12.80 -4.30 -17.67
N ILE A 58 -13.12 -3.00 -17.73
CA ILE A 58 -14.18 -2.39 -16.93
C ILE A 58 -15.11 -1.65 -17.89
N LYS A 59 -16.30 -2.23 -18.12
CA LYS A 59 -17.38 -1.61 -18.87
C LYS A 59 -18.35 -0.99 -17.86
N ASP A 60 -18.71 0.27 -18.04
CA ASP A 60 -19.67 1.01 -17.21
C ASP A 60 -19.38 1.01 -15.70
N GLY A 61 -18.09 0.94 -15.33
CA GLY A 61 -17.64 0.88 -13.94
C GLY A 61 -17.37 2.25 -13.33
N LYS A 62 -17.37 2.32 -12.00
CA LYS A 62 -16.84 3.43 -11.22
C LYS A 62 -15.39 3.15 -10.84
N TYR A 63 -14.65 4.20 -10.49
CA TYR A 63 -13.20 4.13 -10.23
C TYR A 63 -12.87 4.67 -8.85
N VAL A 64 -11.79 4.17 -8.29
CA VAL A 64 -11.11 4.76 -7.12
C VAL A 64 -9.97 5.61 -7.64
N ALA A 65 -9.98 6.90 -7.34
CA ALA A 65 -8.85 7.78 -7.65
C ALA A 65 -7.75 7.54 -6.62
N TYR A 66 -6.68 6.84 -7.02
CA TYR A 66 -5.62 6.41 -6.12
C TYR A 66 -4.36 7.26 -6.27
N PHE A 67 -4.05 8.03 -5.25
CA PHE A 67 -2.82 8.81 -5.11
C PHE A 67 -1.76 7.93 -4.43
N GLN A 68 -0.81 7.41 -5.19
CA GLN A 68 0.14 6.40 -4.69
C GLN A 68 1.60 6.85 -4.65
N SER A 69 2.04 7.68 -5.59
CA SER A 69 3.46 8.05 -5.69
C SER A 69 3.94 8.82 -4.47
N TYR A 70 4.99 8.34 -3.80
CA TYR A 70 5.58 8.97 -2.63
C TYR A 70 4.61 9.12 -1.44
N THR A 71 4.59 10.30 -0.79
CA THR A 71 3.77 10.59 0.38
C THR A 71 2.75 11.66 0.04
N ASN A 72 1.51 11.25 -0.24
CA ASN A 72 0.52 12.12 -0.88
C ASN A 72 -0.19 13.10 0.05
N THR A 73 0.17 13.16 1.32
CA THR A 73 -0.25 14.19 2.28
C THR A 73 0.92 15.11 2.68
N TYR A 74 2.10 14.90 2.13
CA TYR A 74 3.29 15.67 2.45
C TYR A 74 3.40 16.92 1.58
N ALA A 75 2.44 17.83 1.76
CA ALA A 75 2.39 19.16 1.13
C ALA A 75 1.41 20.05 1.92
N PRO A 76 1.47 21.39 1.78
CA PRO A 76 0.49 22.29 2.38
C PRO A 76 -0.94 22.01 1.91
N VAL A 77 -1.93 22.21 2.76
CA VAL A 77 -3.36 22.01 2.43
C VAL A 77 -3.78 22.82 1.20
N SER A 78 -3.25 24.03 1.03
CA SER A 78 -3.49 24.87 -0.16
C SER A 78 -3.09 24.22 -1.47
N TYR A 79 -2.15 23.28 -1.43
CA TYR A 79 -1.75 22.46 -2.57
C TYR A 79 -2.59 21.18 -2.71
N LEU A 80 -2.87 20.51 -1.59
CA LEU A 80 -3.58 19.22 -1.57
C LEU A 80 -5.07 19.38 -1.92
N GLU A 81 -5.74 20.40 -1.37
CA GLU A 81 -7.18 20.58 -1.50
C GLU A 81 -7.68 20.71 -2.95
N PRO A 82 -7.07 21.52 -3.83
CA PRO A 82 -7.47 21.55 -5.23
C PRO A 82 -7.36 20.20 -5.92
N LEU A 83 -6.26 19.46 -5.71
CA LEU A 83 -6.00 18.17 -6.33
C LEU A 83 -7.02 17.10 -5.91
N PHE A 84 -7.27 16.98 -4.61
CA PHE A 84 -8.23 16.00 -4.09
C PHE A 84 -9.67 16.38 -4.42
N SER A 85 -9.98 17.68 -4.41
CA SER A 85 -11.32 18.18 -4.78
C SER A 85 -11.64 17.95 -6.25
N GLU A 86 -10.65 18.11 -7.15
CA GLU A 86 -10.81 17.80 -8.58
C GLU A 86 -11.07 16.30 -8.78
N ALA A 87 -10.31 15.43 -8.10
CA ALA A 87 -10.52 13.98 -8.18
C ALA A 87 -11.94 13.57 -7.69
N ILE A 88 -12.37 14.11 -6.55
CA ILE A 88 -13.68 13.81 -5.97
C ILE A 88 -14.83 14.36 -6.83
N ALA A 89 -14.64 15.50 -7.49
CA ALA A 89 -15.65 16.11 -8.36
C ALA A 89 -15.90 15.29 -9.64
N HIS A 90 -14.94 14.44 -10.04
CA HIS A 90 -15.09 13.64 -11.26
C HIS A 90 -16.28 12.67 -11.15
N PRO A 91 -17.20 12.63 -12.16
CA PRO A 91 -18.46 11.85 -12.06
C PRO A 91 -18.24 10.34 -11.93
N ASP A 92 -17.18 9.81 -12.53
CA ASP A 92 -16.89 8.38 -12.52
C ASP A 92 -16.03 7.94 -11.31
N VAL A 93 -15.57 8.87 -10.49
CA VAL A 93 -14.85 8.55 -9.25
C VAL A 93 -15.84 8.28 -8.13
N ALA A 94 -15.80 7.08 -7.56
CA ALA A 94 -16.64 6.65 -6.45
C ALA A 94 -15.98 6.90 -5.09
N ALA A 95 -14.65 6.82 -5.02
CA ALA A 95 -13.87 7.02 -3.81
C ALA A 95 -12.49 7.60 -4.12
N LEU A 96 -11.90 8.23 -3.13
CA LEU A 96 -10.52 8.71 -3.14
C LEU A 96 -9.68 7.77 -2.26
N SER A 97 -8.55 7.29 -2.76
CA SER A 97 -7.57 6.53 -1.98
C SER A 97 -6.23 7.26 -1.97
N ILE A 98 -5.65 7.44 -0.79
CA ILE A 98 -4.45 8.28 -0.59
C ILE A 98 -3.40 7.47 0.15
N GLY A 99 -2.34 7.07 -0.57
CA GLY A 99 -1.17 6.41 0.01
C GLY A 99 -0.27 7.44 0.70
N THR A 100 0.02 7.24 1.99
CA THR A 100 0.83 8.17 2.76
C THR A 100 1.59 7.50 3.91
N ARG A 101 2.38 8.30 4.59
CA ARG A 101 3.12 7.94 5.80
C ARG A 101 2.35 8.39 7.04
N PRO A 102 2.41 7.62 8.15
CA PRO A 102 1.74 8.00 9.40
C PRO A 102 2.21 9.34 9.98
N ASP A 103 3.49 9.69 9.80
CA ASP A 103 4.12 10.93 10.29
C ASP A 103 3.85 12.16 9.39
N CYS A 104 3.01 12.02 8.36
CA CYS A 104 2.66 13.09 7.42
C CYS A 104 1.16 13.41 7.41
N LEU A 105 0.54 13.40 8.60
CA LEU A 105 -0.89 13.66 8.81
C LEU A 105 -1.09 14.76 9.86
N PRO A 106 -0.66 16.01 9.59
CA PRO A 106 -0.91 17.11 10.51
C PRO A 106 -2.41 17.43 10.64
N PRO A 107 -2.86 18.13 11.70
CA PRO A 107 -4.28 18.35 11.97
C PRO A 107 -5.07 19.00 10.83
N ASP A 108 -4.47 19.94 10.11
CA ASP A 108 -5.09 20.63 8.97
C ASP A 108 -5.33 19.68 7.77
N VAL A 109 -4.43 18.73 7.55
CA VAL A 109 -4.61 17.66 6.55
C VAL A 109 -5.72 16.70 6.98
N LEU A 110 -5.76 16.27 8.24
CA LEU A 110 -6.84 15.42 8.77
C LEU A 110 -8.20 16.10 8.60
N GLU A 111 -8.29 17.41 8.89
CA GLU A 111 -9.49 18.20 8.70
C GLU A 111 -9.93 18.28 7.22
N LEU A 112 -8.97 18.48 6.31
CA LEU A 112 -9.22 18.43 4.87
C LEU A 112 -9.81 17.06 4.47
N LEU A 113 -9.16 15.96 4.85
CA LEU A 113 -9.60 14.62 4.49
C LEU A 113 -10.99 14.30 5.05
N ALA A 114 -11.26 14.65 6.31
CA ALA A 114 -12.58 14.51 6.93
C ALA A 114 -13.67 15.31 6.20
N ARG A 115 -13.34 16.54 5.76
CA ARG A 115 -14.25 17.38 4.96
C ARG A 115 -14.56 16.75 3.59
N LEU A 116 -13.55 16.20 2.93
CA LEU A 116 -13.71 15.52 1.64
C LEU A 116 -14.52 14.23 1.77
N ASN A 117 -14.31 13.48 2.87
CA ASN A 117 -15.02 12.23 3.15
C ASN A 117 -16.54 12.40 3.27
N ARG A 118 -17.02 13.60 3.64
CA ARG A 118 -18.46 13.92 3.62
C ARG A 118 -19.06 14.02 2.21
N ARG A 119 -18.22 14.16 1.18
CA ARG A 119 -18.64 14.25 -0.23
C ARG A 119 -18.62 12.89 -0.92
N LYS A 120 -17.51 12.17 -0.80
CA LYS A 120 -17.32 10.78 -1.27
C LYS A 120 -16.33 10.08 -0.34
N PRO A 121 -16.41 8.74 -0.18
CA PRO A 121 -15.50 7.99 0.67
C PRO A 121 -14.03 8.33 0.41
N VAL A 122 -13.29 8.60 1.47
CA VAL A 122 -11.83 8.79 1.45
C VAL A 122 -11.18 7.66 2.23
N TRP A 123 -10.31 6.93 1.55
CA TRP A 123 -9.50 5.87 2.12
C TRP A 123 -8.08 6.38 2.32
N VAL A 124 -7.54 6.22 3.51
CA VAL A 124 -6.15 6.55 3.80
C VAL A 124 -5.35 5.27 3.92
N GLU A 125 -4.36 5.12 3.04
CA GLU A 125 -3.51 3.94 2.97
C GLU A 125 -2.18 4.23 3.67
N LEU A 126 -2.00 3.62 4.84
CA LEU A 126 -0.80 3.83 5.67
C LEU A 126 0.25 2.76 5.42
N GLY A 127 1.47 3.18 5.15
CA GLY A 127 2.61 2.27 5.11
C GLY A 127 3.05 1.92 6.53
N LEU A 128 2.78 0.73 7.02
CA LEU A 128 3.39 0.18 8.24
C LEU A 128 4.60 -0.68 7.91
N GLN A 129 4.44 -1.55 6.96
CA GLN A 129 5.35 -2.58 6.45
C GLN A 129 5.58 -3.72 7.43
N THR A 130 5.94 -3.45 8.67
CA THR A 130 6.17 -4.38 9.78
C THR A 130 6.02 -3.66 11.12
N ILE A 131 5.68 -4.40 12.18
CA ILE A 131 5.70 -3.90 13.56
C ILE A 131 7.10 -3.98 14.21
N HIS A 132 8.02 -4.76 13.65
CA HIS A 132 9.34 -5.02 14.20
C HIS A 132 10.27 -3.84 13.93
N GLU A 133 10.68 -3.12 14.99
CA GLU A 133 11.49 -1.89 14.87
C GLU A 133 12.88 -2.14 14.26
N GLU A 134 13.47 -3.33 14.45
CA GLU A 134 14.75 -3.69 13.82
C GLU A 134 14.59 -3.78 12.30
N SER A 135 13.55 -4.46 11.82
CA SER A 135 13.23 -4.53 10.39
C SER A 135 12.87 -3.14 9.85
N ALA A 136 12.08 -2.37 10.59
CA ALA A 136 11.72 -0.99 10.21
C ALA A 136 12.94 -0.08 10.07
N ALA A 137 13.91 -0.19 10.97
CA ALA A 137 15.19 0.54 10.90
C ALA A 137 16.01 0.07 9.69
N ARG A 138 16.11 -1.25 9.46
CA ARG A 138 16.84 -1.84 8.33
C ARG A 138 16.30 -1.37 6.98
N ILE A 139 14.98 -1.33 6.83
CA ILE A 139 14.35 -0.83 5.59
C ILE A 139 14.31 0.70 5.51
N GLN A 140 14.83 1.41 6.50
CA GLN A 140 14.82 2.87 6.58
C GLN A 140 13.40 3.46 6.52
N ARG A 141 12.46 2.88 7.27
CA ARG A 141 11.06 3.37 7.34
C ARG A 141 10.97 4.81 7.85
N GLY A 142 11.76 5.15 8.89
CA GLY A 142 11.95 6.52 9.37
C GLY A 142 10.88 7.04 10.34
N TYR A 143 10.01 6.19 10.86
CA TYR A 143 9.06 6.47 11.96
C TYR A 143 8.85 5.20 12.79
N SER A 144 8.48 5.39 14.06
CA SER A 144 8.26 4.30 15.02
C SER A 144 6.82 3.77 14.99
N LEU A 145 6.60 2.59 15.57
CA LEU A 145 5.28 1.98 15.68
C LEU A 145 4.25 2.88 16.41
N PRO A 146 4.57 3.57 17.53
CA PRO A 146 3.63 4.49 18.18
C PRO A 146 3.14 5.64 17.28
N VAL A 147 3.96 6.11 16.32
CA VAL A 147 3.53 7.12 15.34
C VAL A 147 2.45 6.56 14.41
N PHE A 148 2.61 5.31 13.98
CA PHE A 148 1.58 4.61 13.19
C PHE A 148 0.29 4.43 14.00
N GLU A 149 0.39 3.94 15.24
CA GLU A 149 -0.77 3.75 16.10
C GLU A 149 -1.58 5.02 16.31
N ASN A 150 -0.88 6.14 16.60
CA ASN A 150 -1.51 7.44 16.77
C ASN A 150 -2.24 7.89 15.50
N ALA A 151 -1.58 7.77 14.34
CA ALA A 151 -2.17 8.12 13.05
C ALA A 151 -3.45 7.32 12.77
N VAL A 152 -3.46 6.01 13.06
CA VAL A 152 -4.68 5.18 12.90
C VAL A 152 -5.80 5.70 13.81
N ARG A 153 -5.51 5.98 15.09
CA ARG A 153 -6.52 6.48 16.04
C ARG A 153 -7.09 7.82 15.60
N GLU A 154 -6.26 8.75 15.13
CA GLU A 154 -6.69 10.06 14.64
C GLU A 154 -7.54 9.95 13.37
N LEU A 155 -7.14 9.13 12.41
CA LEU A 155 -7.91 8.88 11.19
C LEU A 155 -9.27 8.27 11.49
N LYS A 156 -9.33 7.27 12.37
CA LYS A 156 -10.59 6.62 12.78
C LYS A 156 -11.48 7.60 13.56
N ALA A 157 -10.91 8.43 14.44
CA ALA A 157 -11.65 9.49 15.12
C ALA A 157 -12.22 10.54 14.17
N ALA A 158 -11.55 10.79 13.04
CA ALA A 158 -12.04 11.65 11.96
C ALA A 158 -13.06 10.97 11.03
N GLY A 159 -13.44 9.70 11.29
CA GLY A 159 -14.40 8.92 10.51
C GLY A 159 -13.86 8.43 9.15
N LEU A 160 -12.54 8.36 8.99
CA LEU A 160 -11.88 7.94 7.76
C LEU A 160 -11.68 6.43 7.72
N THR A 161 -11.72 5.85 6.52
CA THR A 161 -11.37 4.45 6.27
C THR A 161 -9.86 4.31 6.23
N VAL A 162 -9.31 3.37 7.00
CA VAL A 162 -7.86 3.11 7.11
C VAL A 162 -7.52 1.77 6.50
N ILE A 163 -6.58 1.79 5.54
CA ILE A 163 -6.02 0.59 4.91
C ILE A 163 -4.53 0.55 5.23
N VAL A 164 -4.04 -0.59 5.70
CA VAL A 164 -2.63 -0.72 6.10
C VAL A 164 -1.85 -1.55 5.08
N HIS A 165 -0.65 -1.06 4.74
CA HIS A 165 0.28 -1.79 3.90
C HIS A 165 1.27 -2.57 4.76
N VAL A 166 1.36 -3.88 4.51
CA VAL A 166 2.35 -4.80 5.09
C VAL A 166 3.21 -5.36 3.97
N ILE A 167 4.51 -5.50 4.20
CA ILE A 167 5.42 -6.18 3.28
C ILE A 167 5.84 -7.51 3.91
N LEU A 168 5.56 -8.60 3.21
CA LEU A 168 5.98 -9.95 3.57
C LEU A 168 7.27 -10.30 2.86
N GLY A 169 8.24 -10.87 3.60
CA GLY A 169 9.55 -11.24 3.07
C GLY A 169 10.62 -10.16 3.22
N LEU A 170 10.49 -9.25 4.18
CA LEU A 170 11.56 -8.31 4.52
C LEU A 170 12.82 -9.08 4.93
N PRO A 171 14.04 -8.56 4.59
CA PRO A 171 15.28 -9.23 4.95
C PRO A 171 15.36 -9.54 6.45
N ASP A 172 15.75 -10.79 6.77
CA ASP A 172 15.90 -11.35 8.11
C ASP A 172 14.62 -11.42 8.96
N GLU A 173 13.44 -11.11 8.42
CA GLU A 173 12.17 -11.42 9.08
C GLU A 173 11.82 -12.90 8.94
N THR A 174 11.56 -13.53 10.07
CA THR A 174 11.04 -14.89 10.12
C THR A 174 9.55 -14.92 9.78
N LYS A 175 9.05 -16.09 9.37
CA LYS A 175 7.61 -16.32 9.16
C LYS A 175 6.79 -15.96 10.41
N ALA A 176 7.28 -16.28 11.61
CA ALA A 176 6.61 -15.93 12.86
C ALA A 176 6.44 -14.42 13.02
N GLN A 177 7.49 -13.65 12.75
CA GLN A 177 7.44 -12.19 12.81
C GLN A 177 6.46 -11.58 11.81
N MET A 178 6.40 -12.12 10.58
CA MET A 178 5.41 -11.67 9.59
C MET A 178 3.98 -11.93 10.06
N LEU A 179 3.71 -13.11 10.63
CA LEU A 179 2.41 -13.46 11.21
C LEU A 179 2.09 -12.62 12.46
N ASP A 180 3.08 -12.27 13.26
CA ASP A 180 2.89 -11.37 14.41
C ASP A 180 2.46 -9.97 13.97
N THR A 181 3.01 -9.47 12.86
CA THR A 181 2.54 -8.21 12.26
C THR A 181 1.07 -8.29 11.84
N VAL A 182 0.66 -9.41 11.25
CA VAL A 182 -0.74 -9.62 10.83
C VAL A 182 -1.67 -9.73 12.04
N ARG A 183 -1.31 -10.52 13.07
CA ARG A 183 -2.10 -10.64 14.33
C ARG A 183 -2.24 -9.28 15.01
N TYR A 184 -1.14 -8.54 15.14
CA TYR A 184 -1.17 -7.21 15.74
C TYR A 184 -2.18 -6.28 15.05
N LEU A 185 -2.25 -6.30 13.71
CA LEU A 185 -3.20 -5.50 12.94
C LEU A 185 -4.64 -6.03 13.06
N ALA A 186 -4.80 -7.35 13.17
CA ALA A 186 -6.09 -7.99 13.37
C ALA A 186 -6.73 -7.60 14.72
N ASP A 187 -5.91 -7.48 15.77
CA ASP A 187 -6.34 -7.16 17.14
C ASP A 187 -6.36 -5.64 17.41
N PHE A 188 -5.94 -4.82 16.47
CA PHE A 188 -5.76 -3.37 16.68
C PHE A 188 -7.10 -2.66 16.97
N GLN A 189 -7.08 -1.76 17.96
CA GLN A 189 -8.24 -0.94 18.30
C GLN A 189 -7.91 0.57 18.21
N PRO A 190 -8.77 1.34 17.54
CA PRO A 190 -10.02 0.95 16.82
C PRO A 190 -9.74 0.12 15.57
N ALA A 191 -10.66 -0.78 15.21
CA ALA A 191 -10.48 -1.74 14.12
C ALA A 191 -10.04 -1.09 12.80
N ILE A 192 -9.06 -1.68 12.16
CA ILE A 192 -8.55 -1.31 10.83
C ILE A 192 -9.52 -1.85 9.77
N ASP A 193 -9.84 -1.03 8.77
CA ASP A 193 -10.87 -1.37 7.77
C ASP A 193 -10.35 -2.29 6.66
N GLY A 194 -9.05 -2.20 6.36
CA GLY A 194 -8.49 -3.01 5.29
C GLY A 194 -6.97 -3.18 5.35
N ILE A 195 -6.49 -4.17 4.62
CA ILE A 195 -5.08 -4.52 4.57
C ILE A 195 -4.62 -4.81 3.15
N LYS A 196 -3.37 -4.47 2.85
CA LYS A 196 -2.64 -4.91 1.65
C LYS A 196 -1.44 -5.75 2.09
N LEU A 197 -1.49 -7.05 1.82
CA LEU A 197 -0.38 -7.97 2.02
C LEU A 197 0.48 -7.96 0.74
N GLN A 198 1.67 -7.38 0.84
CA GLN A 198 2.52 -7.19 -0.33
C GLN A 198 3.75 -8.09 -0.22
N LEU A 199 4.05 -8.84 -1.29
CA LEU A 199 5.33 -9.51 -1.43
C LEU A 199 6.44 -8.48 -1.61
N LEU A 200 7.55 -8.64 -0.89
CA LEU A 200 8.76 -7.86 -1.15
C LEU A 200 9.23 -8.09 -2.59
N HIS A 201 9.37 -7.00 -3.35
CA HIS A 201 10.01 -7.03 -4.66
C HIS A 201 11.38 -6.40 -4.59
N ILE A 202 12.38 -7.10 -5.09
CA ILE A 202 13.73 -6.57 -5.29
C ILE A 202 13.74 -5.97 -6.69
N LEU A 203 13.81 -4.64 -6.76
CA LEU A 203 13.74 -3.89 -8.02
C LEU A 203 15.08 -3.25 -8.34
N ARG A 204 15.54 -3.39 -9.56
CA ARG A 204 16.78 -2.76 -10.07
C ARG A 204 16.77 -1.25 -9.81
N GLY A 205 17.91 -0.71 -9.40
CA GLY A 205 18.05 0.71 -9.07
C GLY A 205 17.55 1.08 -7.68
N THR A 206 17.26 0.11 -6.81
CA THR A 206 16.98 0.32 -5.39
C THR A 206 18.17 -0.08 -4.53
N LYS A 207 18.29 0.51 -3.34
CA LYS A 207 19.32 0.10 -2.36
C LYS A 207 19.20 -1.37 -1.98
N LEU A 208 17.98 -1.89 -1.94
CA LEU A 208 17.71 -3.30 -1.67
C LEU A 208 18.32 -4.22 -2.74
N ALA A 209 18.25 -3.83 -4.03
CA ALA A 209 18.86 -4.60 -5.11
C ALA A 209 20.39 -4.62 -5.00
N GLU A 210 21.01 -3.48 -4.66
CA GLU A 210 22.46 -3.42 -4.42
C GLU A 210 22.89 -4.33 -3.26
N LEU A 211 22.13 -4.35 -2.16
CA LEU A 211 22.39 -5.24 -1.03
C LEU A 211 22.21 -6.71 -1.41
N TYR A 212 21.18 -7.02 -2.19
CA TYR A 212 20.91 -8.37 -2.66
C TYR A 212 21.99 -8.88 -3.62
N GLU A 213 22.52 -8.03 -4.50
CA GLU A 213 23.62 -8.38 -5.41
C GLU A 213 24.93 -8.63 -4.64
N GLN A 214 25.20 -7.88 -3.56
CA GLN A 214 26.40 -8.05 -2.74
C GLN A 214 26.32 -9.28 -1.83
N ALA A 215 25.17 -9.53 -1.22
CA ALA A 215 24.91 -10.64 -0.31
C ALA A 215 23.46 -11.13 -0.49
N PRO A 216 23.24 -12.09 -1.38
CA PRO A 216 21.89 -12.63 -1.60
C PRO A 216 21.30 -13.22 -0.33
N PHE A 217 20.05 -12.88 -0.05
CA PHE A 217 19.26 -13.43 1.05
C PHE A 217 18.05 -14.23 0.50
N PRO A 218 17.47 -15.15 1.28
CA PRO A 218 16.32 -15.94 0.83
C PRO A 218 15.13 -15.07 0.41
N VAL A 219 14.54 -15.39 -0.72
CA VAL A 219 13.26 -14.84 -1.18
C VAL A 219 12.26 -15.98 -1.34
N PHE A 220 10.98 -15.71 -1.11
CA PHE A 220 9.94 -16.73 -1.21
C PHE A 220 9.85 -17.34 -2.61
N SER A 221 9.75 -18.65 -2.67
CA SER A 221 9.12 -19.33 -3.79
C SER A 221 7.62 -19.00 -3.86
N MET A 222 6.96 -19.29 -4.98
CA MET A 222 5.52 -19.02 -5.12
C MET A 222 4.70 -19.83 -4.11
N ASP A 223 5.06 -21.09 -3.87
CA ASP A 223 4.34 -21.97 -2.96
C ASP A 223 4.49 -21.55 -1.51
N GLU A 224 5.71 -21.25 -1.04
CA GLU A 224 5.95 -20.72 0.30
C GLU A 224 5.18 -19.42 0.56
N TYR A 225 5.11 -18.53 -0.45
CA TYR A 225 4.36 -17.29 -0.30
C TYR A 225 2.84 -17.53 -0.23
N ILE A 226 2.33 -18.47 -1.03
CA ILE A 226 0.91 -18.87 -1.00
C ILE A 226 0.55 -19.48 0.37
N GLU A 227 1.39 -20.36 0.90
CA GLU A 227 1.18 -20.92 2.24
C GLU A 227 1.12 -19.83 3.31
N LEU A 228 2.08 -18.89 3.30
CA LEU A 228 2.08 -17.75 4.22
C LEU A 228 0.83 -16.87 4.08
N LEU A 229 0.38 -16.59 2.85
CA LEU A 229 -0.83 -15.81 2.63
C LEU A 229 -2.08 -16.50 3.17
N ILE A 230 -2.21 -17.82 3.03
CA ILE A 230 -3.33 -18.58 3.59
C ILE A 230 -3.33 -18.46 5.12
N GLU A 231 -2.17 -18.56 5.76
CA GLU A 231 -2.06 -18.37 7.21
C GLU A 231 -2.42 -16.93 7.62
N CYS A 232 -1.95 -15.92 6.88
CA CYS A 232 -2.34 -14.53 7.13
C CYS A 232 -3.87 -14.33 7.03
N ILE A 233 -4.50 -14.89 5.99
CA ILE A 233 -5.96 -14.76 5.77
C ILE A 233 -6.75 -15.40 6.92
N ARG A 234 -6.31 -16.52 7.44
CA ARG A 234 -6.95 -17.18 8.59
C ARG A 234 -6.95 -16.33 9.87
N LEU A 235 -5.90 -15.51 10.04
CA LEU A 235 -5.73 -14.63 11.21
C LEU A 235 -6.50 -13.32 11.13
N LEU A 236 -6.87 -12.85 9.91
CA LEU A 236 -7.52 -11.56 9.73
C LEU A 236 -9.01 -11.60 10.10
N PRO A 237 -9.57 -10.56 10.75
CA PRO A 237 -11.00 -10.48 11.04
C PRO A 237 -11.86 -10.68 9.77
N PRO A 238 -13.03 -11.33 9.86
CA PRO A 238 -13.88 -11.59 8.68
C PRO A 238 -14.34 -10.33 7.95
N ASP A 239 -14.43 -9.20 8.64
CA ASP A 239 -14.89 -7.90 8.13
C ASP A 239 -13.75 -7.00 7.62
N MET A 240 -12.48 -7.33 7.88
CA MET A 240 -11.33 -6.60 7.35
C MET A 240 -11.18 -6.87 5.84
N VAL A 241 -11.21 -5.83 5.03
CA VAL A 241 -11.09 -5.99 3.57
C VAL A 241 -9.64 -6.25 3.15
N ILE A 242 -9.39 -7.35 2.46
CA ILE A 242 -8.08 -7.64 1.86
C ILE A 242 -8.03 -7.01 0.47
N HIS A 243 -7.41 -5.84 0.36
CA HIS A 243 -7.32 -5.08 -0.90
C HIS A 243 -6.31 -5.65 -1.88
N ARG A 244 -5.26 -6.31 -1.38
CA ARG A 244 -4.16 -6.83 -2.21
C ARG A 244 -3.45 -7.96 -1.48
N ILE A 245 -3.02 -8.97 -2.26
CA ILE A 245 -2.26 -10.13 -1.79
C ILE A 245 -0.91 -10.30 -2.50
N SER A 246 -0.49 -9.32 -3.29
CA SER A 246 0.81 -9.33 -3.99
C SER A 246 1.27 -7.91 -4.26
N GLY A 247 2.57 -7.71 -4.43
CA GLY A 247 3.11 -6.45 -4.95
C GLY A 247 2.86 -6.30 -6.45
N ASP A 248 2.99 -5.08 -6.96
CA ASP A 248 3.04 -4.77 -8.38
C ASP A 248 4.33 -4.00 -8.65
N GLY A 249 5.36 -4.68 -9.15
CA GLY A 249 6.61 -4.07 -9.59
C GLY A 249 6.71 -4.04 -11.11
N PRO A 250 7.38 -3.03 -11.70
CA PRO A 250 7.66 -3.02 -13.13
C PRO A 250 8.49 -4.24 -13.52
N LYS A 251 7.95 -5.11 -14.40
CA LYS A 251 8.63 -6.35 -14.81
C LYS A 251 10.06 -6.12 -15.31
N LYS A 252 10.32 -4.99 -15.97
CA LYS A 252 11.65 -4.63 -16.49
C LYS A 252 12.68 -4.35 -15.38
N LEU A 253 12.21 -3.99 -14.19
CA LEU A 253 13.05 -3.68 -13.02
C LEU A 253 13.12 -4.85 -12.03
N LEU A 254 12.26 -5.85 -12.15
CA LEU A 254 12.18 -6.96 -11.22
C LEU A 254 13.45 -7.82 -11.28
N VAL A 255 14.14 -7.94 -10.15
CA VAL A 255 15.30 -8.80 -9.93
C VAL A 255 14.86 -10.10 -9.26
N ALA A 256 14.09 -9.99 -8.15
CA ALA A 256 13.58 -11.16 -7.42
C ALA A 256 12.30 -10.80 -6.62
N PRO A 257 11.47 -11.81 -6.33
CA PRO A 257 11.47 -13.15 -6.91
C PRO A 257 10.88 -13.13 -8.34
N GLU A 258 11.51 -13.81 -9.30
CA GLU A 258 11.14 -13.76 -10.73
C GLU A 258 9.70 -14.18 -11.01
N TRP A 259 9.18 -15.18 -10.28
CA TRP A 259 7.81 -15.69 -10.47
C TRP A 259 6.74 -14.60 -10.28
N SER A 260 6.99 -13.61 -9.45
CA SER A 260 6.05 -12.52 -9.18
C SER A 260 5.78 -11.63 -10.40
N GLY A 261 6.66 -11.67 -11.41
CA GLY A 261 6.44 -11.05 -12.72
C GLY A 261 5.27 -11.66 -13.51
N ASN A 262 4.77 -12.86 -13.14
CA ASN A 262 3.60 -13.49 -13.73
C ASN A 262 2.39 -13.48 -12.77
N LYS A 263 1.84 -12.29 -12.53
CA LYS A 263 0.71 -12.08 -11.62
C LYS A 263 -0.50 -12.99 -11.92
N ARG A 264 -0.77 -13.30 -13.20
CA ARG A 264 -1.90 -14.17 -13.58
C ARG A 264 -1.68 -15.61 -13.11
N ALA A 265 -0.48 -16.15 -13.30
CA ALA A 265 -0.14 -17.49 -12.81
C ALA A 265 -0.26 -17.54 -11.29
N PHE A 266 0.33 -16.57 -10.59
CA PHE A 266 0.24 -16.46 -9.14
C PHE A 266 -1.23 -16.44 -8.64
N LEU A 267 -2.08 -15.56 -9.17
CA LEU A 267 -3.48 -15.45 -8.74
C LEU A 267 -4.28 -16.73 -8.99
N ASN A 268 -4.02 -17.41 -10.11
CA ASN A 268 -4.67 -18.69 -10.42
C ASN A 268 -4.22 -19.78 -9.43
N THR A 269 -2.92 -19.91 -9.17
CA THR A 269 -2.35 -20.88 -8.24
C THR A 269 -2.84 -20.62 -6.82
N PHE A 270 -2.79 -19.37 -6.36
CA PHE A 270 -3.33 -18.95 -5.04
C PHE A 270 -4.82 -19.30 -4.91
N SER A 271 -5.64 -18.94 -5.90
CA SER A 271 -7.09 -19.21 -5.87
C SER A 271 -7.39 -20.70 -5.83
N LYS A 272 -6.56 -21.54 -6.48
CA LYS A 272 -6.66 -23.00 -6.42
C LYS A 272 -6.27 -23.50 -5.01
N ALA A 273 -5.11 -23.10 -4.50
CA ALA A 273 -4.61 -23.51 -3.20
C ALA A 273 -5.56 -23.12 -2.06
N LEU A 274 -6.11 -21.90 -2.10
CA LEU A 274 -7.08 -21.45 -1.10
C LEU A 274 -8.35 -22.29 -1.08
N ARG A 275 -8.88 -22.68 -2.25
CA ARG A 275 -10.04 -23.57 -2.33
C ARG A 275 -9.72 -24.98 -1.84
N GLU A 276 -8.56 -25.53 -2.21
CA GLU A 276 -8.14 -26.89 -1.82
C GLU A 276 -7.83 -26.98 -0.32
N SER A 277 -7.34 -25.91 0.28
CA SER A 277 -7.10 -25.87 1.74
C SER A 277 -8.38 -25.88 2.58
N GLY A 278 -9.53 -25.51 2.01
CA GLY A 278 -10.77 -25.32 2.76
C GLY A 278 -10.73 -24.17 3.77
N CYS A 279 -9.69 -23.33 3.75
CA CYS A 279 -9.52 -22.22 4.67
C CYS A 279 -10.38 -21.03 4.29
N PHE A 280 -10.78 -20.25 5.29
CA PHE A 280 -11.53 -19.00 5.11
C PHE A 280 -10.98 -17.90 6.02
N GLN A 281 -11.27 -16.67 5.66
CA GLN A 281 -10.84 -15.50 6.44
C GLN A 281 -11.48 -15.52 7.83
N GLY A 282 -10.65 -15.33 8.85
CA GLY A 282 -11.09 -15.31 10.25
C GLY A 282 -11.19 -16.69 10.90
N GLN A 283 -10.76 -17.75 10.24
CA GLN A 283 -10.81 -19.10 10.79
C GLN A 283 -10.05 -19.22 12.12
N ASP A 284 -8.93 -18.53 12.27
CA ASP A 284 -8.07 -18.55 13.47
C ASP A 284 -8.10 -17.20 14.21
N PHE A 285 -8.96 -16.27 13.80
CA PHE A 285 -9.16 -15.01 14.51
C PHE A 285 -9.97 -15.25 15.78
N THR A 286 -9.43 -14.87 16.92
CA THR A 286 -10.11 -14.92 18.21
C THR A 286 -10.29 -13.50 18.73
N ASN A 287 -11.54 -13.09 18.95
CA ASN A 287 -11.87 -11.80 19.59
C ASN A 287 -11.40 -11.78 21.06
#